data_929139d37474a08f6884d8ecda2eb349
#
_entry.id   929139d37474a08f6884d8ecda2eb349
#
_cell.length_a   1.000
_cell.length_b   1.000
_cell.length_c   1.000
_cell.angle_alpha   90.00
_cell.angle_beta   90.00
_cell.angle_gamma   90.00
#
_symmetry.space_group_name_H-M   'P 1'
#
loop_
_entity.id
_entity.type
_entity.pdbx_description
1 polymer ?
#
loop_
_entity_poly.entity_id
_entity_poly.type
_entity_poly.pdbx_seq_one_letter_code
_entity_poly.pdbx_strand_id
1 'polypeptide(L)'
;EAQTEIVDYLTQKADARLLNTSGKVAQIYASKNIQIGKQAPNLIIVEPIGNPDDHKTINTVLETDKLDSKYTLLVFYQSGCGPCEELMQQLPQNYPMLQEKGFRIISISADESEQVFKNASNSYPWADKYCDYEGKKGPNFKNYAVLGTPTIYVIDKTGKIEAKLATMQDILNVIK
;
A
#
# COMPACT_ATOMS: atom_id res chain seq x y z
N GLU A 1 -7.33 -21.93 -12.26
CA GLU A 1 -7.71 -21.98 -13.71
C GLU A 1 -9.16 -21.54 -13.92
N ALA A 2 -10.19 -22.20 -13.33
CA ALA A 2 -11.61 -21.85 -13.53
C ALA A 2 -11.96 -20.38 -13.16
N GLN A 3 -11.35 -19.80 -12.12
CA GLN A 3 -11.58 -18.40 -11.73
C GLN A 3 -10.96 -17.40 -12.73
N THR A 4 -9.88 -17.77 -13.42
CA THR A 4 -9.25 -16.93 -14.44
C THR A 4 -10.12 -16.87 -15.69
N GLU A 5 -10.67 -18.00 -16.11
CA GLU A 5 -11.58 -18.09 -17.25
C GLU A 5 -12.87 -17.28 -17.03
N ILE A 6 -13.43 -17.31 -15.80
CA ILE A 6 -14.62 -16.50 -15.45
C ILE A 6 -14.30 -15.02 -15.52
N VAL A 7 -13.13 -14.59 -15.02
CA VAL A 7 -12.70 -13.18 -15.05
C VAL A 7 -12.49 -12.70 -16.49
N ASP A 8 -11.83 -13.50 -17.31
CA ASP A 8 -11.61 -13.19 -18.73
C ASP A 8 -12.94 -13.12 -19.51
N TYR A 9 -13.87 -14.04 -19.23
CA TYR A 9 -15.20 -14.02 -19.81
C TYR A 9 -16.00 -12.76 -19.42
N LEU A 10 -15.97 -12.37 -18.14
CA LEU A 10 -16.67 -11.18 -17.64
C LEU A 10 -16.06 -9.88 -18.16
N THR A 11 -14.74 -9.87 -18.38
CA THR A 11 -14.02 -8.70 -18.93
C THR A 11 -14.32 -8.50 -20.42
N GLN A 12 -14.52 -9.59 -21.17
CA GLN A 12 -14.82 -9.54 -22.61
C GLN A 12 -16.29 -9.22 -22.93
N LYS A 13 -17.21 -9.53 -22.01
CA LYS A 13 -18.65 -9.27 -22.17
C LYS A 13 -19.14 -8.14 -21.26
N ALA A 14 -18.58 -6.94 -21.42
CA ALA A 14 -19.03 -5.75 -20.67
C ALA A 14 -20.47 -5.37 -21.02
N ASP A 15 -21.45 -5.96 -20.35
CA ASP A 15 -22.83 -5.50 -20.31
C ASP A 15 -22.97 -4.47 -19.16
N ALA A 16 -23.74 -3.41 -19.37
CA ALA A 16 -23.96 -2.33 -18.40
C ALA A 16 -24.46 -2.81 -17.01
N ARG A 17 -25.05 -4.01 -16.93
CA ARG A 17 -25.42 -4.68 -15.68
C ARG A 17 -24.23 -5.21 -14.89
N LEU A 18 -23.06 -5.37 -15.52
CA LEU A 18 -21.82 -5.88 -14.92
C LEU A 18 -20.94 -4.76 -14.36
N LEU A 19 -21.27 -3.47 -14.59
CA LEU A 19 -20.47 -2.34 -14.11
C LEU A 19 -20.31 -2.34 -12.58
N ASN A 20 -21.31 -2.79 -11.82
CA ASN A 20 -21.17 -2.99 -10.36
C ASN A 20 -20.35 -4.24 -10.01
N THR A 21 -20.20 -5.17 -10.92
CA THR A 21 -19.43 -6.41 -10.75
C THR A 21 -17.99 -6.21 -11.23
N SER A 22 -17.75 -5.28 -12.16
CA SER A 22 -16.42 -4.99 -12.72
C SER A 22 -15.42 -4.55 -11.67
N GLY A 23 -15.85 -3.79 -10.66
CA GLY A 23 -15.01 -3.40 -9.53
C GLY A 23 -14.55 -4.61 -8.70
N LYS A 24 -15.46 -5.56 -8.43
CA LYS A 24 -15.12 -6.80 -7.71
C LYS A 24 -14.23 -7.72 -8.54
N VAL A 25 -14.48 -7.79 -9.83
CA VAL A 25 -13.67 -8.57 -10.79
C VAL A 25 -12.26 -8.00 -10.87
N ALA A 26 -12.12 -6.67 -10.98
CA ALA A 26 -10.81 -6.01 -10.99
C ALA A 26 -10.04 -6.23 -9.67
N GLN A 27 -10.74 -6.24 -8.52
CA GLN A 27 -10.14 -6.56 -7.22
C GLN A 27 -9.66 -8.02 -7.14
N ILE A 28 -10.46 -8.97 -7.67
CA ILE A 28 -10.05 -10.38 -7.74
C ILE A 28 -8.85 -10.55 -8.65
N TYR A 29 -8.80 -9.83 -9.77
CA TYR A 29 -7.66 -9.85 -10.69
C TYR A 29 -6.41 -9.27 -10.04
N ALA A 30 -6.51 -8.13 -9.39
CA ALA A 30 -5.42 -7.52 -8.63
C ALA A 30 -4.93 -8.47 -7.52
N SER A 31 -5.84 -9.10 -6.75
CA SER A 31 -5.47 -10.02 -5.67
C SER A 31 -4.71 -11.26 -6.16
N LYS A 32 -4.94 -11.72 -7.40
CA LYS A 32 -4.18 -12.83 -8.01
C LYS A 32 -2.74 -12.42 -8.38
N ASN A 33 -2.52 -11.16 -8.69
CA ASN A 33 -1.21 -10.63 -9.02
C ASN A 33 -0.38 -10.27 -7.78
N ILE A 34 -1.05 -10.06 -6.63
CA ILE A 34 -0.42 -9.74 -5.35
C ILE A 34 -0.24 -11.03 -4.55
N GLN A 35 0.83 -11.75 -4.86
CA GLN A 35 1.17 -13.02 -4.21
C GLN A 35 2.65 -13.03 -3.81
N ILE A 36 2.96 -13.80 -2.77
CA ILE A 36 4.35 -14.06 -2.35
C ILE A 36 5.14 -14.61 -3.55
N GLY A 37 6.34 -14.08 -3.75
CA GLY A 37 7.24 -14.40 -4.86
C GLY A 37 6.96 -13.67 -6.16
N LYS A 38 5.87 -12.90 -6.26
CA LYS A 38 5.55 -12.06 -7.43
C LYS A 38 6.16 -10.67 -7.28
N GLN A 39 6.41 -10.02 -8.42
CA GLN A 39 6.84 -8.63 -8.47
C GLN A 39 5.76 -7.72 -7.86
N ALA A 40 6.16 -6.90 -6.89
CA ALA A 40 5.29 -5.88 -6.31
C ALA A 40 4.99 -4.79 -7.36
N PRO A 41 3.74 -4.30 -7.46
CA PRO A 41 3.43 -3.16 -8.32
C PRO A 41 4.24 -1.92 -7.93
N ASN A 42 4.61 -1.11 -8.91
CA ASN A 42 5.19 0.19 -8.65
C ASN A 42 4.21 1.08 -7.90
N LEU A 43 4.73 1.95 -7.03
CA LEU A 43 3.92 2.89 -6.27
C LEU A 43 3.71 4.17 -7.07
N ILE A 44 2.50 4.70 -6.99
CA ILE A 44 2.14 6.00 -7.57
C ILE A 44 2.14 7.01 -6.42
N ILE A 45 3.09 7.93 -6.46
CA ILE A 45 3.22 8.99 -5.46
C ILE A 45 2.58 10.24 -6.03
N VAL A 46 1.57 10.74 -5.33
CA VAL A 46 0.85 11.96 -5.68
C VAL A 46 1.44 13.11 -4.87
N GLU A 47 2.03 14.08 -5.55
CA GLU A 47 2.64 15.25 -4.93
C GLU A 47 1.97 16.52 -5.42
N PRO A 48 1.64 17.47 -4.54
CA PRO A 48 1.13 18.76 -4.96
C PRO A 48 2.23 19.57 -5.66
N ILE A 49 1.87 20.27 -6.74
CA ILE A 49 2.76 21.18 -7.46
C ILE A 49 2.20 22.61 -7.46
N GLY A 50 3.08 23.59 -7.28
CA GLY A 50 2.73 25.00 -7.32
C GLY A 50 2.14 25.52 -5.99
N ASN A 51 1.22 26.47 -6.10
CA ASN A 51 0.56 27.05 -4.93
C ASN A 51 -0.47 26.04 -4.36
N PRO A 52 -0.58 25.88 -3.03
CA PRO A 52 -1.58 25.01 -2.39
C PRO A 52 -3.01 25.22 -2.87
N ASP A 53 -3.36 26.41 -3.32
CA ASP A 53 -4.70 26.76 -3.82
C ASP A 53 -4.97 26.26 -5.25
N ASP A 54 -3.94 25.86 -5.99
CA ASP A 54 -4.09 25.42 -7.40
C ASP A 54 -4.59 24.00 -7.54
N HIS A 55 -4.59 23.20 -6.48
CA HIS A 55 -4.98 21.77 -6.45
C HIS A 55 -4.33 20.92 -7.56
N LYS A 56 -3.20 21.38 -8.09
CA LYS A 56 -2.44 20.64 -9.09
C LYS A 56 -1.56 19.59 -8.43
N THR A 57 -1.56 18.40 -9.00
CA THR A 57 -0.71 17.30 -8.54
C THR A 57 0.12 16.73 -9.69
N ILE A 58 1.26 16.18 -9.35
CA ILE A 58 2.06 15.35 -10.23
C ILE A 58 2.09 13.94 -9.69
N ASN A 59 2.00 12.96 -10.57
CA ASN A 59 2.16 11.56 -10.22
C ASN A 59 3.57 11.11 -10.57
N THR A 60 4.32 10.75 -9.54
CA THR A 60 5.65 10.15 -9.70
C THR A 60 5.56 8.64 -9.46
N VAL A 61 6.25 7.87 -10.29
CA VAL A 61 6.32 6.41 -10.13
C VAL A 61 7.54 6.07 -9.30
N LEU A 62 7.32 5.39 -8.17
CA LEU A 62 8.37 4.79 -7.37
C LEU A 62 8.49 3.31 -7.74
N GLU A 63 9.57 2.95 -8.42
CA GLU A 63 9.81 1.59 -8.90
C GLU A 63 10.24 0.68 -7.73
N THR A 64 9.48 -0.38 -7.48
CA THR A 64 9.68 -1.28 -6.32
C THR A 64 10.91 -2.15 -6.44
N ASP A 65 11.42 -2.39 -7.64
CA ASP A 65 12.67 -3.11 -7.92
C ASP A 65 13.93 -2.23 -7.85
N LYS A 66 13.75 -0.92 -7.62
CA LYS A 66 14.85 0.05 -7.50
C LYS A 66 14.92 0.71 -6.12
N LEU A 67 14.24 0.14 -5.13
CA LEU A 67 14.32 0.64 -3.75
C LEU A 67 15.71 0.34 -3.18
N ASP A 68 16.35 1.38 -2.65
CA ASP A 68 17.68 1.27 -2.01
C ASP A 68 17.54 0.77 -0.57
N SER A 69 17.20 -0.50 -0.43
CA SER A 69 17.06 -1.19 0.86
C SER A 69 17.16 -2.70 0.68
N LYS A 70 17.58 -3.40 1.72
CA LYS A 70 17.58 -4.86 1.73
C LYS A 70 16.15 -5.40 1.69
N TYR A 71 15.26 -4.77 2.47
CA TYR A 71 13.83 -5.02 2.51
C TYR A 71 13.06 -3.72 2.65
N THR A 72 11.84 -3.69 2.14
CA THR A 72 10.89 -2.59 2.36
C THR A 72 9.63 -3.13 3.05
N LEU A 73 9.25 -2.49 4.15
CA LEU A 73 7.92 -2.64 4.74
C LEU A 73 7.01 -1.61 4.10
N LEU A 74 6.09 -2.07 3.25
CA LEU A 74 5.06 -1.24 2.67
C LEU A 74 3.79 -1.35 3.52
N VAL A 75 3.46 -0.28 4.23
CA VAL A 75 2.41 -0.25 5.25
C VAL A 75 1.21 0.54 4.76
N PHE A 76 0.10 -0.13 4.53
CA PHE A 76 -1.19 0.49 4.24
C PHE A 76 -2.00 0.64 5.52
N TYR A 77 -2.41 1.85 5.85
CA TYR A 77 -3.12 2.17 7.09
C TYR A 77 -4.19 3.24 6.90
N GLN A 78 -4.97 3.49 7.93
CA GLN A 78 -5.93 4.58 8.00
C GLN A 78 -5.96 5.12 9.43
N SER A 79 -5.98 6.45 9.59
CA SER A 79 -6.11 7.08 10.89
C SER A 79 -7.49 6.79 11.51
N GLY A 80 -7.54 6.63 12.83
CA GLY A 80 -8.78 6.28 13.54
C GLY A 80 -9.22 4.81 13.41
N CYS A 81 -8.43 3.97 12.75
CA CYS A 81 -8.62 2.52 12.71
C CYS A 81 -7.86 1.91 13.89
N GLY A 82 -8.55 1.27 14.84
CA GLY A 82 -7.94 0.75 16.06
C GLY A 82 -6.70 -0.12 15.85
N PRO A 83 -6.76 -1.20 15.04
CA PRO A 83 -5.58 -2.02 14.74
C PRO A 83 -4.46 -1.26 14.02
N CYS A 84 -4.80 -0.23 13.21
CA CYS A 84 -3.81 0.62 12.58
C CYS A 84 -3.10 1.49 13.61
N GLU A 85 -3.83 2.08 14.54
CA GLU A 85 -3.25 2.91 15.60
C GLU A 85 -2.31 2.11 16.48
N GLU A 86 -2.68 0.88 16.83
CA GLU A 86 -1.81 -0.03 17.58
C GLU A 86 -0.50 -0.30 16.84
N LEU A 87 -0.56 -0.63 15.55
CA LEU A 87 0.63 -0.83 14.71
C LEU A 87 1.47 0.44 14.63
N MET A 88 0.84 1.59 14.35
CA MET A 88 1.52 2.87 14.13
C MET A 88 2.08 3.50 15.41
N GLN A 89 1.66 3.05 16.59
CA GLN A 89 2.32 3.35 17.87
C GLN A 89 3.56 2.51 18.11
N GLN A 90 3.54 1.24 17.71
CA GLN A 90 4.66 0.30 17.95
C GLN A 90 5.76 0.43 16.89
N LEU A 91 5.41 0.73 15.64
CA LEU A 91 6.34 0.77 14.52
C LEU A 91 7.44 1.83 14.70
N PRO A 92 7.16 3.08 15.12
CA PRO A 92 8.19 4.07 15.42
C PRO A 92 9.18 3.64 16.49
N GLN A 93 8.70 2.94 17.52
CA GLN A 93 9.54 2.44 18.62
C GLN A 93 10.53 1.36 18.15
N ASN A 94 10.14 0.59 17.15
CA ASN A 94 10.96 -0.48 16.57
C ASN A 94 11.75 -0.02 15.33
N TYR A 95 11.58 1.22 14.88
CA TYR A 95 12.19 1.73 13.65
C TYR A 95 13.72 1.66 13.65
N PRO A 96 14.45 2.04 14.72
CA PRO A 96 15.90 1.92 14.75
C PRO A 96 16.39 0.49 14.51
N MET A 97 15.78 -0.49 15.17
CA MET A 97 16.11 -1.91 15.00
C MET A 97 15.80 -2.39 13.56
N LEU A 98 14.68 -1.93 12.97
CA LEU A 98 14.33 -2.26 11.60
C LEU A 98 15.36 -1.69 10.60
N GLN A 99 15.82 -0.44 10.82
CA GLN A 99 16.87 0.17 10.00
C GLN A 99 18.20 -0.61 10.08
N GLU A 100 18.63 -1.01 11.28
CA GLU A 100 19.82 -1.83 11.46
C GLU A 100 19.76 -3.16 10.71
N LYS A 101 18.56 -3.73 10.59
CA LYS A 101 18.30 -4.96 9.81
C LYS A 101 18.16 -4.72 8.30
N GLY A 102 18.25 -3.48 7.85
CA GLY A 102 18.19 -3.11 6.43
C GLY A 102 16.77 -2.90 5.91
N PHE A 103 15.78 -2.66 6.78
CA PHE A 103 14.42 -2.35 6.40
C PHE A 103 14.23 -0.85 6.18
N ARG A 104 13.60 -0.50 5.06
CA ARG A 104 12.99 0.78 4.78
C ARG A 104 11.49 0.69 5.06
N ILE A 105 10.89 1.75 5.57
CA ILE A 105 9.44 1.83 5.73
C ILE A 105 8.89 2.82 4.72
N ILE A 106 7.87 2.40 3.97
CA ILE A 106 7.02 3.24 3.14
C ILE A 106 5.60 3.08 3.67
N SER A 107 4.98 4.17 4.13
CA SER A 107 3.61 4.15 4.61
C SER A 107 2.67 4.89 3.68
N ILE A 108 1.51 4.27 3.39
CA ILE A 108 0.47 4.79 2.51
C ILE A 108 -0.83 4.85 3.29
N SER A 109 -1.35 6.07 3.46
CA SER A 109 -2.57 6.32 4.20
C SER A 109 -3.80 6.26 3.29
N ALA A 110 -4.91 5.74 3.84
CA ALA A 110 -6.25 5.84 3.28
C ALA A 110 -7.03 7.04 3.81
N ASP A 111 -6.37 8.01 4.42
CA ASP A 111 -7.05 9.21 4.89
C ASP A 111 -7.56 10.05 3.72
N GLU A 112 -8.76 10.60 3.86
CA GLU A 112 -9.38 11.47 2.85
C GLU A 112 -9.17 12.97 3.19
N SER A 113 -8.66 13.26 4.39
CA SER A 113 -8.35 14.61 4.88
C SER A 113 -6.86 14.82 5.01
N GLU A 114 -6.36 15.86 4.35
CA GLU A 114 -4.95 16.27 4.45
C GLU A 114 -4.55 16.61 5.90
N GLN A 115 -5.44 17.28 6.65
CA GLN A 115 -5.19 17.63 8.04
C GLN A 115 -5.05 16.39 8.93
N VAL A 116 -5.91 15.38 8.73
CA VAL A 116 -5.86 14.11 9.48
C VAL A 116 -4.57 13.38 9.19
N PHE A 117 -4.23 13.23 7.92
CA PHE A 117 -2.99 12.60 7.49
C PHE A 117 -1.74 13.30 8.04
N LYS A 118 -1.65 14.61 7.90
CA LYS A 118 -0.51 15.40 8.40
C LYS A 118 -0.36 15.28 9.90
N ASN A 119 -1.46 15.39 10.66
CA ASN A 119 -1.42 15.29 12.12
C ASN A 119 -0.90 13.92 12.58
N ALA A 120 -1.36 12.84 11.95
CA ALA A 120 -0.94 11.49 12.28
C ALA A 120 0.51 11.22 11.85
N SER A 121 0.84 11.51 10.59
CA SER A 121 2.10 11.13 9.97
C SER A 121 3.30 11.97 10.42
N ASN A 122 3.06 13.15 10.95
CA ASN A 122 4.13 14.06 11.39
C ASN A 122 5.03 13.46 12.48
N SER A 123 4.50 12.56 13.30
CA SER A 123 5.25 11.89 14.37
C SER A 123 6.03 10.64 13.90
N TYR A 124 5.82 10.17 12.69
CA TYR A 124 6.50 8.97 12.18
C TYR A 124 7.94 9.28 11.76
N PRO A 125 8.94 8.51 12.21
CA PRO A 125 10.36 8.83 12.01
C PRO A 125 10.89 8.51 10.60
N TRP A 126 10.18 7.74 9.78
CA TRP A 126 10.59 7.45 8.39
C TRP A 126 10.19 8.56 7.44
N ALA A 127 10.92 8.70 6.34
CA ALA A 127 10.73 9.77 5.36
C ALA A 127 9.57 9.50 4.39
N ASP A 128 9.37 8.24 4.00
CA ASP A 128 8.41 7.85 2.95
C ASP A 128 7.00 7.71 3.50
N LYS A 129 6.25 8.80 3.51
CA LYS A 129 4.87 8.90 4.02
C LYS A 129 4.00 9.52 2.95
N TYR A 130 3.04 8.77 2.43
CA TYR A 130 2.23 9.18 1.28
C TYR A 130 0.74 9.02 1.54
N CYS A 131 -0.03 9.92 0.95
CA CYS A 131 -1.49 9.90 0.94
C CYS A 131 -1.97 10.62 -0.33
N ASP A 132 -2.88 10.01 -1.06
CA ASP A 132 -3.52 10.61 -2.23
C ASP A 132 -4.90 11.22 -1.93
N TYR A 133 -5.36 11.08 -0.69
CA TYR A 133 -6.65 11.57 -0.18
C TYR A 133 -7.87 10.94 -0.87
N GLU A 134 -7.68 9.83 -1.58
CA GLU A 134 -8.75 9.08 -2.25
C GLU A 134 -9.26 7.88 -1.44
N GLY A 135 -8.84 7.78 -0.20
CA GLY A 135 -9.18 6.66 0.66
C GLY A 135 -8.68 5.33 0.07
N LYS A 136 -9.46 4.27 0.27
CA LYS A 136 -9.13 2.94 -0.29
C LYS A 136 -9.41 2.83 -1.80
N LYS A 137 -9.87 3.89 -2.44
CA LYS A 137 -10.10 3.95 -3.90
C LYS A 137 -8.87 4.41 -4.66
N GLY A 138 -7.86 4.91 -3.97
CA GLY A 138 -6.61 5.36 -4.56
C GLY A 138 -5.85 4.26 -5.31
N PRO A 139 -4.98 4.63 -6.25
CA PRO A 139 -4.32 3.69 -7.16
C PRO A 139 -3.47 2.65 -6.44
N ASN A 140 -2.74 3.02 -5.39
CA ASN A 140 -1.89 2.07 -4.65
C ASN A 140 -2.72 1.02 -3.91
N PHE A 141 -3.82 1.42 -3.26
CA PHE A 141 -4.74 0.49 -2.61
C PHE A 141 -5.35 -0.50 -3.59
N LYS A 142 -5.73 -0.03 -4.79
CA LYS A 142 -6.26 -0.89 -5.85
C LYS A 142 -5.20 -1.84 -6.40
N ASN A 143 -4.02 -1.32 -6.74
CA ASN A 143 -2.94 -2.11 -7.34
C ASN A 143 -2.43 -3.21 -6.40
N TYR A 144 -2.42 -2.95 -5.09
CA TYR A 144 -2.04 -3.92 -4.07
C TYR A 144 -3.22 -4.73 -3.52
N ALA A 145 -4.43 -4.56 -4.08
CA ALA A 145 -5.65 -5.25 -3.65
C ALA A 145 -5.90 -5.14 -2.13
N VAL A 146 -5.64 -3.97 -1.55
CA VAL A 146 -5.82 -3.71 -0.13
C VAL A 146 -7.29 -3.46 0.16
N LEU A 147 -7.95 -4.42 0.82
CA LEU A 147 -9.36 -4.35 1.19
C LEU A 147 -9.56 -3.85 2.63
N GLY A 148 -8.61 -4.13 3.49
CA GLY A 148 -8.63 -3.79 4.91
C GLY A 148 -7.30 -3.22 5.37
N THR A 149 -7.34 -2.44 6.45
CA THR A 149 -6.17 -1.84 7.07
C THR A 149 -6.05 -2.29 8.53
N PRO A 150 -4.84 -2.47 9.06
CA PRO A 150 -3.58 -2.36 8.33
C PRO A 150 -3.31 -3.58 7.43
N THR A 151 -2.59 -3.35 6.33
CA THR A 151 -1.99 -4.40 5.49
C THR A 151 -0.54 -4.05 5.27
N ILE A 152 0.36 -4.99 5.48
CA ILE A 152 1.80 -4.79 5.35
C ILE A 152 2.34 -5.79 4.33
N TYR A 153 3.09 -5.30 3.35
CA TYR A 153 3.86 -6.14 2.45
C TYR A 153 5.34 -6.01 2.77
N VAL A 154 6.03 -7.13 2.84
CA VAL A 154 7.50 -7.18 2.87
C VAL A 154 7.96 -7.37 1.44
N ILE A 155 8.77 -6.43 0.95
CA ILE A 155 9.31 -6.43 -0.41
C ILE A 155 10.82 -6.56 -0.32
N ASP A 156 11.41 -7.48 -1.06
CA ASP A 156 12.86 -7.66 -1.12
C ASP A 156 13.53 -6.61 -2.03
N LYS A 157 14.86 -6.63 -2.05
CA LYS A 157 15.66 -5.71 -2.86
C LYS A 157 15.45 -5.83 -4.38
N THR A 158 14.82 -6.91 -4.84
CA THR A 158 14.49 -7.12 -6.26
C THR A 158 13.06 -6.72 -6.59
N GLY A 159 12.31 -6.20 -5.60
CA GLY A 159 10.92 -5.79 -5.74
C GLY A 159 9.91 -6.93 -5.61
N LYS A 160 10.33 -8.13 -5.15
CA LYS A 160 9.41 -9.24 -4.95
C LYS A 160 8.76 -9.21 -3.57
N ILE A 161 7.49 -9.62 -3.53
CA ILE A 161 6.74 -9.75 -2.29
C ILE A 161 7.20 -11.01 -1.54
N GLU A 162 7.77 -10.83 -0.34
CA GLU A 162 8.23 -11.91 0.53
C GLU A 162 7.16 -12.35 1.53
N ALA A 163 6.34 -11.41 2.01
CA ALA A 163 5.29 -11.67 2.98
C ALA A 163 4.16 -10.65 2.91
N LYS A 164 2.97 -11.06 3.40
CA LYS A 164 1.82 -10.22 3.69
C LYS A 164 1.47 -10.36 5.16
N LEU A 165 1.51 -9.25 5.90
CA LEU A 165 1.41 -9.19 7.35
C LEU A 165 0.34 -8.18 7.77
N ALA A 166 -0.05 -8.19 9.06
CA ALA A 166 -1.05 -7.27 9.59
C ALA A 166 -0.68 -6.64 10.94
N THR A 167 0.29 -7.20 11.67
CA THR A 167 0.63 -6.76 13.03
C THR A 167 2.13 -6.54 13.21
N MET A 168 2.49 -5.80 14.26
CA MET A 168 3.91 -5.67 14.66
C MET A 168 4.53 -7.02 15.01
N GLN A 169 3.76 -7.92 15.66
CA GLN A 169 4.23 -9.26 15.99
C GLN A 169 4.58 -10.08 14.74
N ASP A 170 3.78 -9.95 13.66
CA ASP A 170 4.09 -10.59 12.38
C ASP A 170 5.42 -10.08 11.81
N ILE A 171 5.64 -8.76 11.87
CA ILE A 171 6.92 -8.16 11.45
C ILE A 171 8.07 -8.75 12.26
N LEU A 172 7.96 -8.78 13.60
CA LEU A 172 8.98 -9.32 14.48
C LEU A 172 9.29 -10.79 14.21
N ASN A 173 8.29 -11.56 13.79
CA ASN A 173 8.47 -12.98 13.44
C ASN A 173 9.24 -13.16 12.11
N VAL A 174 9.07 -12.26 11.16
CA VAL A 174 9.76 -12.32 9.85
C VAL A 174 11.20 -11.86 9.92
N ILE A 175 11.53 -10.91 10.80
CA ILE A 175 12.87 -10.32 10.91
C ILE A 175 13.84 -11.11 11.81
N LYS A 176 13.41 -12.22 12.35
CA LYS A 176 14.28 -13.17 13.09
C LYS A 176 15.23 -13.86 12.12
#